data_adaa6a3462084e2626e7cc23f7e9e7a9
#
_entry.id   adaa6a3462084e2626e7cc23f7e9e7a9
#
_cell.length_a   1.000
_cell.length_b   1.000
_cell.length_c   1.000
_cell.angle_alpha   90.00
_cell.angle_beta   90.00
_cell.angle_gamma   90.00
#
_symmetry.space_group_name_H-M   'P 1'
#
loop_
_entity.id
_entity.type
_entity.pdbx_description
1 polymer ?
#
loop_
_entity_poly.entity_id
_entity_poly.type
_entity_poly.pdbx_seq_one_letter_code
_entity_poly.pdbx_strand_id
1 'polypeptide(L)'
;MHAPLALPGFKNAEALGYEFITSGEHVFFYGPIGNGLISLATAAGATTTIKLMSTITLVPLYPAALLVKQITALDVISGGRFHLGVGVGGEFAKEFEACGVPVKERGARTNEALEVMKRLWAEDDVTFDGRFTTLSGVTLAPKPVQQPHPPIWISGRSDAAMKRCAKYG
;
A
#
# COMPACT_ATOMS: atom_id res chain seq x y z
N MET A 1 19.17 17.87 -6.49
CA MET A 1 20.02 16.63 -6.42
C MET A 1 19.44 15.78 -5.31
N HIS A 2 18.65 14.71 -5.67
CA HIS A 2 18.15 13.80 -4.65
C HIS A 2 19.28 12.87 -4.26
N ALA A 3 19.70 12.97 -3.00
CA ALA A 3 20.47 11.88 -2.43
C ALA A 3 19.63 10.60 -2.58
N PRO A 4 20.16 9.51 -3.11
CA PRO A 4 19.50 8.22 -2.98
C PRO A 4 19.19 8.04 -1.50
N LEU A 5 17.98 7.55 -1.18
CA LEU A 5 17.65 7.07 0.18
C LEU A 5 18.73 6.05 0.50
N ALA A 6 19.82 6.55 1.09
CA ALA A 6 21.02 5.76 1.20
C ALA A 6 20.75 4.64 2.19
N LEU A 7 21.03 3.39 1.80
CA LEU A 7 21.03 2.24 2.70
C LEU A 7 21.57 2.57 4.12
N PRO A 8 22.61 3.42 4.27
CA PRO A 8 23.05 3.93 5.58
C PRO A 8 21.96 4.64 6.39
N GLY A 9 21.08 5.40 5.74
CA GLY A 9 20.01 6.14 6.43
C GLY A 9 18.99 5.22 7.11
N PHE A 10 18.61 4.12 6.47
CA PHE A 10 17.68 3.14 7.04
C PHE A 10 18.31 2.43 8.25
N LYS A 11 19.55 2.00 8.12
CA LYS A 11 20.30 1.37 9.22
C LYS A 11 20.51 2.32 10.40
N ASN A 12 20.79 3.59 10.13
CA ASN A 12 20.94 4.60 11.16
C ASN A 12 19.62 4.85 11.90
N ALA A 13 18.48 4.91 11.17
CA ALA A 13 17.17 5.06 11.80
C ALA A 13 16.88 3.88 12.75
N GLU A 14 17.15 2.66 12.33
CA GLU A 14 17.01 1.47 13.17
C GLU A 14 17.93 1.52 14.39
N ALA A 15 19.21 1.84 14.21
CA ALA A 15 20.19 1.93 15.28
C ALA A 15 19.88 3.02 16.31
N LEU A 16 19.23 4.11 15.88
CA LEU A 16 18.78 5.20 16.74
C LEU A 16 17.45 4.91 17.46
N GLY A 17 16.83 3.74 17.21
CA GLY A 17 15.62 3.30 17.90
C GLY A 17 14.33 3.94 17.37
N TYR A 18 14.30 4.46 16.14
CA TYR A 18 13.05 4.86 15.53
C TYR A 18 12.10 3.66 15.38
N GLU A 19 10.80 3.90 15.59
CA GLU A 19 9.80 2.84 15.52
C GLU A 19 9.42 2.51 14.07
N PHE A 20 9.39 3.52 13.21
CA PHE A 20 8.96 3.39 11.82
C PHE A 20 9.92 4.06 10.84
N ILE A 21 10.13 3.42 9.68
CA ILE A 21 10.52 4.06 8.43
C ILE A 21 9.25 4.22 7.60
N THR A 22 9.00 5.44 7.11
CA THR A 22 7.82 5.72 6.29
C THR A 22 8.22 6.19 4.90
N SER A 23 7.39 5.87 3.90
CA SER A 23 7.53 6.40 2.54
C SER A 23 6.16 6.66 1.92
N GLY A 24 5.97 7.86 1.39
CA GLY A 24 4.83 8.20 0.56
C GLY A 24 5.11 7.97 -0.92
N GLU A 25 4.08 8.14 -1.75
CA GLU A 25 4.23 8.02 -3.20
C GLU A 25 3.36 9.01 -3.96
N HIS A 26 3.84 9.36 -5.14
CA HIS A 26 3.06 9.93 -6.23
C HIS A 26 3.65 9.44 -7.56
N VAL A 27 2.82 9.27 -8.57
CA VAL A 27 3.29 9.00 -9.93
C VAL A 27 3.89 10.29 -10.52
N PHE A 28 3.18 11.39 -10.34
CA PHE A 28 3.62 12.74 -10.67
C PHE A 28 3.18 13.70 -9.57
N PHE A 29 4.04 14.68 -9.24
CA PHE A 29 3.72 15.70 -8.23
C PHE A 29 4.47 17.01 -8.53
N TYR A 30 4.28 18.02 -7.70
CA TYR A 30 4.96 19.33 -7.84
C TYR A 30 6.48 19.27 -7.60
N GLY A 31 6.95 18.24 -6.96
CA GLY A 31 8.36 17.97 -6.70
C GLY A 31 8.68 16.49 -6.89
N PRO A 32 9.97 16.17 -6.89
CA PRO A 32 10.38 14.76 -7.04
C PRO A 32 9.99 13.95 -5.81
N ILE A 33 9.26 12.89 -6.05
CA ILE A 33 8.86 11.90 -5.05
C ILE A 33 9.11 10.49 -5.59
N GLY A 34 9.49 9.57 -4.72
CA GLY A 34 9.78 8.19 -5.10
C GLY A 34 8.54 7.32 -5.12
N ASN A 35 8.73 6.06 -5.51
CA ASN A 35 7.73 5.02 -5.31
C ASN A 35 7.84 4.49 -3.88
N GLY A 36 6.75 4.58 -3.11
CA GLY A 36 6.72 4.24 -1.70
C GLY A 36 7.03 2.77 -1.43
N LEU A 37 6.41 1.85 -2.18
CA LEU A 37 6.60 0.41 -1.98
C LEU A 37 8.02 -0.05 -2.34
N ILE A 38 8.61 0.50 -3.41
CA ILE A 38 10.00 0.19 -3.80
C ILE A 38 10.98 0.70 -2.74
N SER A 39 10.78 1.92 -2.25
CA SER A 39 11.61 2.50 -1.18
C SER A 39 11.54 1.66 0.11
N LEU A 40 10.35 1.22 0.50
CA LEU A 40 10.14 0.38 1.67
C LEU A 40 10.69 -1.04 1.49
N ALA A 41 10.66 -1.60 0.28
CA ALA A 41 11.30 -2.88 -0.01
C ALA A 41 12.83 -2.78 0.14
N THR A 42 13.41 -1.65 -0.25
CA THR A 42 14.84 -1.38 -0.04
C THR A 42 15.17 -1.28 1.45
N ALA A 43 14.32 -0.59 2.23
CA ALA A 43 14.46 -0.49 3.67
C ALA A 43 14.31 -1.86 4.36
N ALA A 44 13.37 -2.70 3.89
CA ALA A 44 13.15 -4.06 4.39
C ALA A 44 14.42 -4.92 4.28
N GLY A 45 15.12 -4.84 3.14
CA GLY A 45 16.38 -5.58 2.93
C GLY A 45 17.57 -5.01 3.69
N ALA A 46 17.49 -3.76 4.17
CA ALA A 46 18.58 -3.08 4.88
C ALA A 46 18.45 -3.14 6.41
N THR A 47 17.30 -3.52 6.94
CA THR A 47 16.95 -3.46 8.37
C THR A 47 16.34 -4.78 8.84
N THR A 48 16.24 -4.99 10.14
CA THR A 48 15.79 -6.25 10.73
C THR A 48 14.64 -6.13 11.71
N THR A 49 14.46 -4.99 12.35
CA THR A 49 13.50 -4.79 13.46
C THR A 49 12.55 -3.63 13.27
N ILE A 50 13.00 -2.52 12.66
CA ILE A 50 12.21 -1.32 12.46
C ILE A 50 10.99 -1.60 11.58
N LYS A 51 9.83 -1.09 11.96
CA LYS A 51 8.60 -1.21 11.19
C LYS A 51 8.64 -0.34 9.94
N LEU A 52 7.93 -0.75 8.92
CA LEU A 52 7.87 -0.09 7.61
C LEU A 52 6.44 0.31 7.33
N MET A 53 6.19 1.55 6.92
CA MET A 53 4.82 2.01 6.67
C MET A 53 4.73 2.88 5.42
N SER A 54 3.80 2.54 4.53
CA SER A 54 3.46 3.49 3.46
C SER A 54 2.65 4.67 4.00
N THR A 55 3.02 5.89 3.62
CA THR A 55 2.37 7.14 4.10
C THR A 55 2.15 8.12 2.96
N ILE A 56 1.34 7.72 2.05
CA ILE A 56 0.37 6.64 1.89
C ILE A 56 0.50 5.98 0.51
N THR A 57 0.00 4.75 0.37
CA THR A 57 -0.19 4.13 -0.94
C THR A 57 -1.44 4.68 -1.60
N LEU A 58 -1.33 5.14 -2.84
CA LEU A 58 -2.45 5.65 -3.65
C LEU A 58 -3.23 4.48 -4.28
N VAL A 59 -3.96 3.75 -3.44
CA VAL A 59 -4.63 2.48 -3.80
C VAL A 59 -5.42 2.52 -5.10
N PRO A 60 -6.20 3.57 -5.44
CA PRO A 60 -7.01 3.57 -6.66
C PRO A 60 -6.21 3.61 -7.96
N LEU A 61 -4.90 3.91 -7.91
CA LEU A 61 -4.04 3.95 -9.08
C LEU A 61 -3.51 2.55 -9.49
N TYR A 62 -3.73 1.54 -8.65
CA TYR A 62 -3.28 0.17 -8.89
C TYR A 62 -4.44 -0.75 -9.25
N PRO A 63 -4.23 -1.73 -10.15
CA PRO A 63 -5.05 -2.93 -10.19
C PRO A 63 -4.97 -3.65 -8.84
N ALA A 64 -6.13 -3.96 -8.22
CA ALA A 64 -6.18 -4.53 -6.86
C ALA A 64 -5.38 -5.83 -6.71
N ALA A 65 -5.46 -6.72 -7.71
CA ALA A 65 -4.71 -7.98 -7.71
C ALA A 65 -3.19 -7.78 -7.75
N LEU A 66 -2.70 -6.77 -8.48
CA LEU A 66 -1.27 -6.45 -8.50
C LEU A 66 -0.83 -5.85 -7.17
N LEU A 67 -1.61 -4.91 -6.64
CA LEU A 67 -1.29 -4.24 -5.39
C LEU A 67 -1.23 -5.23 -4.22
N VAL A 68 -2.22 -6.13 -4.07
CA VAL A 68 -2.20 -7.14 -3.01
C VAL A 68 -0.97 -8.02 -3.09
N LYS A 69 -0.54 -8.38 -4.29
CA LYS A 69 0.69 -9.16 -4.50
C LYS A 69 1.94 -8.41 -4.04
N GLN A 70 2.05 -7.12 -4.36
CA GLN A 70 3.18 -6.28 -3.96
C GLN A 70 3.23 -6.07 -2.45
N ILE A 71 2.08 -5.80 -1.82
CA ILE A 71 1.95 -5.64 -0.36
C ILE A 71 2.34 -6.94 0.35
N THR A 72 1.83 -8.07 -0.12
CA THR A 72 2.16 -9.38 0.45
C THR A 72 3.64 -9.72 0.29
N ALA A 73 4.23 -9.41 -0.87
CA ALA A 73 5.67 -9.61 -1.07
C ALA A 73 6.50 -8.77 -0.11
N LEU A 74 6.12 -7.51 0.11
CA LEU A 74 6.79 -6.62 1.05
C LEU A 74 6.64 -7.10 2.50
N ASP A 75 5.47 -7.60 2.87
CA ASP A 75 5.23 -8.21 4.18
C ASP A 75 6.15 -9.42 4.41
N VAL A 76 6.24 -10.32 3.43
CA VAL A 76 7.12 -11.50 3.48
C VAL A 76 8.60 -11.09 3.54
N ILE A 77 9.06 -10.19 2.67
CA ILE A 77 10.47 -9.72 2.61
C ILE A 77 10.85 -9.03 3.93
N SER A 78 9.94 -8.29 4.52
CA SER A 78 10.19 -7.61 5.79
C SER A 78 10.07 -8.53 7.02
N GLY A 79 9.62 -9.77 6.87
CA GLY A 79 9.36 -10.67 7.99
C GLY A 79 8.21 -10.18 8.87
N GLY A 80 7.15 -9.63 8.27
CA GLY A 80 5.95 -9.17 8.99
C GLY A 80 6.10 -7.80 9.66
N ARG A 81 6.95 -6.92 9.13
CA ARG A 81 7.15 -5.55 9.65
C ARG A 81 6.42 -4.46 8.88
N PHE A 82 5.74 -4.82 7.78
CA PHE A 82 5.08 -3.86 6.92
C PHE A 82 3.68 -3.47 7.44
N HIS A 83 3.37 -2.18 7.37
CA HIS A 83 2.07 -1.58 7.65
C HIS A 83 1.58 -0.84 6.41
N LEU A 84 0.36 -1.09 5.98
CA LEU A 84 -0.24 -0.48 4.81
C LEU A 84 -0.98 0.81 5.17
N GLY A 85 -0.42 1.96 4.83
CA GLY A 85 -1.15 3.22 4.84
C GLY A 85 -1.89 3.42 3.52
N VAL A 86 -3.19 3.65 3.59
CA VAL A 86 -4.12 3.73 2.46
C VAL A 86 -4.59 5.16 2.24
N GLY A 87 -4.44 5.66 1.02
CA GLY A 87 -5.01 6.92 0.59
C GLY A 87 -5.81 6.79 -0.70
N VAL A 88 -6.76 7.69 -0.86
CA VAL A 88 -7.55 7.79 -2.09
C VAL A 88 -6.93 8.74 -3.12
N GLY A 89 -5.96 9.56 -2.73
CA GLY A 89 -5.33 10.56 -3.58
C GLY A 89 -6.31 11.59 -4.14
N GLY A 90 -5.97 12.15 -5.30
CA GLY A 90 -6.77 13.15 -6.02
C GLY A 90 -6.27 14.58 -5.87
N GLU A 91 -5.17 14.80 -5.16
CA GLU A 91 -4.54 16.12 -5.01
C GLU A 91 -3.90 16.58 -6.32
N PHE A 92 -3.31 15.66 -7.08
CA PHE A 92 -2.73 15.91 -8.38
C PHE A 92 -3.46 15.11 -9.47
N ALA A 93 -4.44 15.75 -10.13
CA ALA A 93 -5.35 15.07 -11.06
C ALA A 93 -4.63 14.43 -12.27
N LYS A 94 -3.49 14.99 -12.69
CA LYS A 94 -2.73 14.50 -13.85
C LYS A 94 -2.13 13.10 -13.63
N GLU A 95 -1.85 12.70 -12.40
CA GLU A 95 -1.37 11.34 -12.12
C GLU A 95 -2.49 10.31 -12.33
N PHE A 96 -3.73 10.67 -11.99
CA PHE A 96 -4.90 9.85 -12.24
C PHE A 96 -5.19 9.69 -13.73
N GLU A 97 -5.12 10.80 -14.48
CA GLU A 97 -5.25 10.80 -15.94
C GLU A 97 -4.23 9.88 -16.60
N ALA A 98 -2.95 10.04 -16.24
CA ALA A 98 -1.86 9.22 -16.76
C ALA A 98 -2.01 7.72 -16.43
N CYS A 99 -2.62 7.39 -15.29
CA CYS A 99 -2.91 6.01 -14.90
C CYS A 99 -4.25 5.50 -15.45
N GLY A 100 -4.98 6.29 -16.24
CA GLY A 100 -6.28 5.90 -16.81
C GLY A 100 -7.39 5.77 -15.77
N VAL A 101 -7.26 6.44 -14.63
CA VAL A 101 -8.22 6.35 -13.51
C VAL A 101 -9.00 7.66 -13.36
N PRO A 102 -10.33 7.68 -13.57
CA PRO A 102 -11.14 8.86 -13.30
C PRO A 102 -11.07 9.24 -11.81
N VAL A 103 -10.68 10.49 -11.50
CA VAL A 103 -10.53 10.98 -10.12
C VAL A 103 -11.82 10.79 -9.31
N LYS A 104 -13.00 10.94 -9.93
CA LYS A 104 -14.29 10.73 -9.28
C LYS A 104 -14.54 9.30 -8.79
N GLU A 105 -13.82 8.32 -9.31
CA GLU A 105 -13.94 6.91 -8.94
C GLU A 105 -13.00 6.49 -7.80
N ARG A 106 -12.05 7.36 -7.41
CA ARG A 106 -10.98 7.02 -6.47
C ARG A 106 -11.46 6.37 -5.16
N GLY A 107 -12.56 6.88 -4.58
CA GLY A 107 -13.12 6.34 -3.34
C GLY A 107 -13.74 4.95 -3.52
N ALA A 108 -14.49 4.75 -4.60
CA ALA A 108 -15.13 3.46 -4.91
C ALA A 108 -14.08 2.40 -5.25
N ARG A 109 -13.07 2.75 -6.06
CA ARG A 109 -11.93 1.86 -6.38
C ARG A 109 -11.15 1.45 -5.13
N THR A 110 -10.91 2.39 -4.22
CA THR A 110 -10.23 2.08 -2.95
C THR A 110 -11.05 1.11 -2.10
N ASN A 111 -12.36 1.32 -1.98
CA ASN A 111 -13.22 0.44 -1.19
C ASN A 111 -13.24 -0.98 -1.76
N GLU A 112 -13.39 -1.12 -3.06
CA GLU A 112 -13.39 -2.42 -3.73
C GLU A 112 -12.02 -3.11 -3.63
N ALA A 113 -10.92 -2.35 -3.84
CA ALA A 113 -9.59 -2.89 -3.71
C ALA A 113 -9.31 -3.42 -2.29
N LEU A 114 -9.72 -2.71 -1.24
CA LEU A 114 -9.58 -3.17 0.13
C LEU A 114 -10.36 -4.47 0.39
N GLU A 115 -11.55 -4.60 -0.17
CA GLU A 115 -12.34 -5.82 -0.06
C GLU A 115 -11.67 -7.00 -0.78
N VAL A 116 -11.23 -6.79 -2.01
CA VAL A 116 -10.48 -7.78 -2.80
C VAL A 116 -9.21 -8.23 -2.06
N MET A 117 -8.45 -7.28 -1.53
CA MET A 117 -7.22 -7.59 -0.79
C MET A 117 -7.51 -8.44 0.44
N LYS A 118 -8.50 -8.07 1.28
CA LYS A 118 -8.85 -8.84 2.48
C LYS A 118 -9.28 -10.26 2.14
N ARG A 119 -10.06 -10.45 1.08
CA ARG A 119 -10.45 -11.77 0.62
C ARG A 119 -9.26 -12.59 0.13
N LEU A 120 -8.39 -12.01 -0.71
CA LEU A 120 -7.20 -12.69 -1.23
C LEU A 120 -6.21 -13.06 -0.12
N TRP A 121 -6.13 -12.30 0.98
CA TRP A 121 -5.29 -12.66 2.12
C TRP A 121 -5.88 -13.80 2.96
N ALA A 122 -7.21 -13.84 3.10
CA ALA A 122 -7.89 -14.77 4.01
C ALA A 122 -8.33 -16.08 3.33
N GLU A 123 -8.69 -16.02 2.03
CA GLU A 123 -9.39 -17.11 1.33
C GLU A 123 -8.50 -17.67 0.21
N ASP A 124 -8.76 -18.93 -0.15
CA ASP A 124 -8.30 -19.57 -1.38
C ASP A 124 -9.45 -19.63 -2.38
N ASP A 125 -9.14 -19.89 -3.65
CA ASP A 125 -10.12 -20.00 -4.74
C ASP A 125 -11.11 -18.82 -4.82
N VAL A 126 -10.57 -17.60 -4.70
CA VAL A 126 -11.37 -16.38 -4.62
C VAL A 126 -12.02 -16.08 -5.97
N THR A 127 -13.35 -16.03 -5.98
CA THR A 127 -14.16 -15.49 -7.07
C THR A 127 -14.78 -14.17 -6.62
N PHE A 128 -14.61 -13.12 -7.41
CA PHE A 128 -15.10 -11.77 -7.13
C PHE A 128 -15.58 -11.11 -8.43
N ASP A 129 -16.78 -10.59 -8.43
CA ASP A 129 -17.36 -9.87 -9.57
C ASP A 129 -17.71 -8.45 -9.11
N GLY A 130 -16.72 -7.57 -9.18
CA GLY A 130 -16.82 -6.17 -8.79
C GLY A 130 -16.97 -5.23 -9.98
N ARG A 131 -17.09 -3.95 -9.67
CA ARG A 131 -17.15 -2.91 -10.70
C ARG A 131 -15.81 -2.69 -11.40
N PHE A 132 -14.71 -2.85 -10.69
CA PHE A 132 -13.34 -2.54 -11.15
C PHE A 132 -12.43 -3.76 -11.20
N THR A 133 -12.82 -4.84 -10.54
CA THR A 133 -12.01 -6.05 -10.41
C THR A 133 -12.89 -7.27 -10.58
N THR A 134 -12.49 -8.17 -11.47
CA THR A 134 -13.11 -9.50 -11.64
C THR A 134 -12.04 -10.56 -11.39
N LEU A 135 -12.34 -11.52 -10.50
CA LEU A 135 -11.50 -12.67 -10.20
C LEU A 135 -12.33 -13.94 -10.37
N SER A 136 -11.72 -15.01 -10.88
CA SER A 136 -12.37 -16.29 -11.07
C SER A 136 -11.48 -17.41 -10.57
N GLY A 137 -11.78 -17.92 -9.36
CA GLY A 137 -11.09 -19.06 -8.78
C GLY A 137 -9.58 -18.86 -8.61
N VAL A 138 -9.14 -17.73 -8.03
CA VAL A 138 -7.72 -17.42 -7.88
C VAL A 138 -7.27 -17.51 -6.43
N THR A 139 -6.08 -18.02 -6.22
CA THR A 139 -5.43 -18.09 -4.90
C THR A 139 -4.18 -17.21 -4.87
N LEU A 140 -4.07 -16.34 -3.88
CA LEU A 140 -2.85 -15.58 -3.62
C LEU A 140 -1.83 -16.45 -2.89
N ALA A 141 -0.65 -16.61 -3.46
CA ALA A 141 0.48 -17.29 -2.83
C ALA A 141 1.79 -16.50 -3.06
N PRO A 142 2.66 -16.37 -2.03
CA PRO A 142 2.42 -16.77 -0.66
C PRO A 142 1.30 -15.93 -0.01
N LYS A 143 0.79 -16.36 1.14
CA LYS A 143 -0.01 -15.53 2.03
C LYS A 143 0.90 -14.60 2.84
N PRO A 144 0.40 -13.51 3.45
CA PRO A 144 1.20 -12.65 4.30
C PRO A 144 1.69 -13.38 5.55
N VAL A 145 2.81 -12.93 6.09
CA VAL A 145 3.35 -13.39 7.38
C VAL A 145 2.46 -12.92 8.52
N GLN A 146 2.01 -11.66 8.46
CA GLN A 146 1.11 -11.08 9.44
C GLN A 146 -0.31 -11.61 9.29
N GLN A 147 -0.94 -12.02 10.39
CA GLN A 147 -2.29 -12.59 10.40
C GLN A 147 -3.25 -11.66 11.13
N PRO A 148 -4.45 -11.44 10.62
CA PRO A 148 -5.02 -11.99 9.37
C PRO A 148 -4.46 -11.33 8.09
N HIS A 149 -3.77 -10.21 8.19
CA HIS A 149 -3.12 -9.44 7.13
C HIS A 149 -2.25 -8.32 7.71
N PRO A 150 -1.38 -7.67 6.93
CA PRO A 150 -0.66 -6.48 7.37
C PRO A 150 -1.63 -5.41 7.92
N PRO A 151 -1.28 -4.71 9.02
CA PRO A 151 -2.13 -3.65 9.57
C PRO A 151 -2.46 -2.60 8.52
N ILE A 152 -3.73 -2.19 8.45
CA ILE A 152 -4.24 -1.20 7.51
C ILE A 152 -4.51 0.12 8.26
N TRP A 153 -3.92 1.20 7.75
CA TRP A 153 -4.08 2.55 8.28
C TRP A 153 -4.78 3.41 7.22
N ILE A 154 -5.95 3.93 7.52
CA ILE A 154 -6.72 4.72 6.57
C ILE A 154 -6.43 6.20 6.76
N SER A 155 -5.96 6.84 5.71
CA SER A 155 -5.75 8.29 5.67
C SER A 155 -7.01 9.04 5.25
N GLY A 156 -7.14 10.27 5.75
CA GLY A 156 -8.17 11.23 5.38
C GLY A 156 -9.01 11.70 6.55
N ARG A 157 -9.75 12.80 6.32
CA ARG A 157 -10.57 13.49 7.35
C ARG A 157 -12.04 13.66 6.96
N SER A 158 -12.45 13.10 5.83
CA SER A 158 -13.85 13.13 5.39
C SER A 158 -14.66 12.01 6.04
N ASP A 159 -15.98 12.16 6.08
CA ASP A 159 -16.89 11.10 6.56
C ASP A 159 -16.66 9.77 5.83
N ALA A 160 -16.38 9.84 4.52
CA ALA A 160 -16.07 8.64 3.73
C ALA A 160 -14.76 7.97 4.18
N ALA A 161 -13.75 8.75 4.59
CA ALA A 161 -12.51 8.21 5.14
C ALA A 161 -12.75 7.61 6.53
N MET A 162 -13.52 8.26 7.39
CA MET A 162 -13.88 7.74 8.72
C MET A 162 -14.67 6.42 8.63
N LYS A 163 -15.65 6.34 7.72
CA LYS A 163 -16.40 5.09 7.45
C LYS A 163 -15.48 3.97 6.94
N ARG A 164 -14.51 4.31 6.10
CA ARG A 164 -13.51 3.35 5.60
C ARG A 164 -12.60 2.88 6.73
N CYS A 165 -12.15 3.78 7.60
CA CYS A 165 -11.36 3.45 8.78
C CYS A 165 -12.11 2.47 9.69
N ALA A 166 -13.38 2.74 10.00
CA ALA A 166 -14.19 1.86 10.83
C ALA A 166 -14.45 0.47 10.21
N LYS A 167 -14.43 0.36 8.87
CA LYS A 167 -14.68 -0.91 8.17
C LYS A 167 -13.43 -1.74 7.94
N TYR A 168 -12.29 -1.11 7.68
CA TYR A 168 -11.10 -1.79 7.15
C TYR A 168 -9.82 -1.55 7.98
N GLY A 169 -9.80 -0.50 8.82
CA GLY A 169 -8.64 -0.12 9.65
C GLY A 169 -8.51 -0.89 10.95
#